data_98c3a7270287f68f0badc36c8e222caf
#
_entry.id   98c3a7270287f68f0badc36c8e222caf
#
_cell.length_a   1.000
_cell.length_b   1.000
_cell.length_c   1.000
_cell.angle_alpha   90.00
_cell.angle_beta   90.00
_cell.angle_gamma   90.00
#
_symmetry.space_group_name_H-M   'P 1'
#
loop_
_entity.id
_entity.type
_entity.pdbx_description
1 polymer ?
#
loop_
_entity_poly.entity_id
_entity_poly.type
_entity_poly.pdbx_seq_one_letter_code
_entity_poly.pdbx_strand_id
1 'polypeptide(L)'
;MSEINAGFAPAETDVAASGDDLLGRTLDRIPFSVYHLLLVVILGLVGFVEGYDTAITGALLVLARGPLHLTAADTPWLVVVPTAAVVASVFVGSLLNDRFSRKNLMQFGIVVTTLFTLLIPLAETADQLIALRILGSIGVGFAIPAAYPIGAELLPAQHRRTFATIYELVLATAFVLLPFLGFLLAHNPDGFRLIALPGGLALFVVPVLVHFIVPQSPRWQLSRGRAGAAAATVNWMIARAGGAIAALDPAVLTRGPARASAALPPYAALFRAGQLRFTIVGVLCGVSSTVAYYIFAFLLPRALEAQGAAVSLSFGLSSLLFLATLPGKVLVGFLMEAIGRRWTILFALLGAVPGLLLMAIAHLTGNLAAIVFSIGALITGMTVLSSFPATRMYLSEQFPTALRGRGHFLGETVARLLGGVVAPFLLAPYIGSPVIFFGSVLIVVAIGALPPLLYGKETVGQLEGVARTGAPAGAPSA
;
A
#
# COMPACT_ATOMS: atom_id res chain seq x y z
N MET A 1 -53.93 34.01 -2.56
CA MET A 1 -53.18 33.09 -3.46
C MET A 1 -52.25 33.94 -4.27
N SER A 2 -51.13 34.30 -3.69
CA SER A 2 -49.94 34.89 -4.36
C SER A 2 -48.89 35.00 -3.27
N GLU A 3 -47.89 34.21 -3.31
CA GLU A 3 -46.64 34.31 -2.57
C GLU A 3 -46.02 32.92 -2.38
N ILE A 4 -45.47 32.32 -3.44
CA ILE A 4 -44.40 31.33 -3.36
C ILE A 4 -43.64 31.44 -4.69
N ASN A 5 -42.76 32.41 -4.79
CA ASN A 5 -41.63 32.39 -5.74
C ASN A 5 -40.52 33.29 -5.17
N ALA A 6 -39.98 32.87 -4.03
CA ALA A 6 -38.71 33.41 -3.57
C ALA A 6 -37.61 32.65 -4.32
N GLY A 7 -37.12 33.33 -5.36
CA GLY A 7 -36.00 32.85 -6.16
C GLY A 7 -34.79 32.55 -5.28
N PHE A 8 -34.23 31.34 -5.43
CA PHE A 8 -32.89 31.02 -5.00
C PHE A 8 -31.92 31.90 -5.82
N ALA A 9 -31.56 33.04 -5.28
CA ALA A 9 -30.42 33.80 -5.76
C ALA A 9 -29.18 32.91 -5.59
N PRO A 10 -28.31 32.75 -6.60
CA PRO A 10 -27.05 32.06 -6.42
C PRO A 10 -26.23 32.85 -5.39
N ALA A 11 -25.78 32.17 -4.35
CA ALA A 11 -24.97 32.77 -3.31
C ALA A 11 -23.75 33.44 -3.93
N GLU A 12 -23.59 34.73 -3.69
CA GLU A 12 -22.53 35.64 -4.17
C GLU A 12 -21.11 35.33 -3.69
N THR A 13 -20.84 34.11 -3.19
CA THR A 13 -19.53 33.70 -2.63
C THR A 13 -18.66 32.86 -3.57
N ASP A 14 -19.05 32.63 -4.83
CA ASP A 14 -18.31 31.75 -5.76
C ASP A 14 -17.27 32.49 -6.67
N VAL A 15 -17.01 33.76 -6.46
CA VAL A 15 -16.12 34.55 -7.35
C VAL A 15 -14.62 34.29 -7.13
N ALA A 16 -14.22 33.52 -6.13
CA ALA A 16 -12.81 33.28 -5.80
C ALA A 16 -12.34 31.81 -5.85
N ALA A 17 -13.19 30.86 -6.26
CA ALA A 17 -12.79 29.44 -6.30
C ALA A 17 -11.84 29.20 -7.50
N SER A 18 -10.68 28.58 -7.23
CA SER A 18 -9.77 28.19 -8.29
C SER A 18 -10.38 27.09 -9.17
N GLY A 19 -9.93 26.98 -10.45
CA GLY A 19 -10.38 25.89 -11.33
C GLY A 19 -10.16 24.48 -10.74
N ASP A 20 -9.13 24.28 -9.91
CA ASP A 20 -8.88 23.01 -9.19
C ASP A 20 -9.92 22.76 -8.07
N ASP A 21 -10.34 23.81 -7.36
CA ASP A 21 -11.37 23.69 -6.33
C ASP A 21 -12.75 23.35 -6.95
N LEU A 22 -13.07 23.99 -8.09
CA LEU A 22 -14.29 23.69 -8.84
C LEU A 22 -14.29 22.27 -9.39
N LEU A 23 -13.15 21.82 -9.94
CA LEU A 23 -12.95 20.45 -10.39
C LEU A 23 -13.17 19.45 -9.25
N GLY A 24 -12.57 19.71 -8.09
CA GLY A 24 -12.72 18.87 -6.88
C GLY A 24 -14.17 18.78 -6.42
N ARG A 25 -14.86 19.94 -6.30
CA ARG A 25 -16.29 20.00 -5.92
C ARG A 25 -17.19 19.26 -6.92
N THR A 26 -16.87 19.34 -8.22
CA THR A 26 -17.66 18.63 -9.25
C THR A 26 -17.47 17.12 -9.10
N LEU A 27 -16.23 16.64 -8.94
CA LEU A 27 -15.93 15.22 -8.71
C LEU A 27 -16.63 14.67 -7.45
N ASP A 28 -16.65 15.45 -6.37
CA ASP A 28 -17.28 15.05 -5.10
C ASP A 28 -18.82 15.01 -5.19
N ARG A 29 -19.44 15.71 -6.16
CA ARG A 29 -20.87 15.68 -6.43
C ARG A 29 -21.33 14.54 -7.33
N ILE A 30 -20.41 13.85 -8.03
CA ILE A 30 -20.76 12.71 -8.88
C ILE A 30 -21.29 11.58 -7.99
N PRO A 31 -22.53 11.07 -8.22
CA PRO A 31 -23.06 9.98 -7.43
C PRO A 31 -22.24 8.70 -7.62
N PHE A 32 -22.07 7.94 -6.54
CA PHE A 32 -21.40 6.65 -6.63
C PHE A 32 -22.20 5.69 -7.50
N SER A 33 -21.55 5.07 -8.45
CA SER A 33 -22.19 4.25 -9.48
C SER A 33 -21.41 2.97 -9.74
N VAL A 34 -21.94 2.08 -10.57
CA VAL A 34 -21.26 0.85 -11.03
C VAL A 34 -19.89 1.17 -11.65
N TYR A 35 -19.76 2.31 -12.35
CA TYR A 35 -18.49 2.77 -12.89
C TYR A 35 -17.44 2.97 -11.79
N HIS A 36 -17.82 3.62 -10.68
CA HIS A 36 -16.92 3.82 -9.54
C HIS A 36 -16.53 2.49 -8.86
N LEU A 37 -17.49 1.54 -8.78
CA LEU A 37 -17.19 0.20 -8.28
C LEU A 37 -16.17 -0.51 -9.17
N LEU A 38 -16.34 -0.47 -10.49
CA LEU A 38 -15.37 -1.03 -11.44
C LEU A 38 -14.00 -0.37 -11.31
N LEU A 39 -13.95 0.96 -11.14
CA LEU A 39 -12.71 1.69 -10.92
C LEU A 39 -12.00 1.21 -9.64
N VAL A 40 -12.74 1.03 -8.54
CA VAL A 40 -12.20 0.50 -7.27
C VAL A 40 -11.64 -0.90 -7.44
N VAL A 41 -12.37 -1.79 -8.11
CA VAL A 41 -11.93 -3.17 -8.37
C VAL A 41 -10.66 -3.19 -9.22
N ILE A 42 -10.61 -2.42 -10.31
CA ILE A 42 -9.46 -2.40 -11.22
C ILE A 42 -8.22 -1.83 -10.54
N LEU A 43 -8.35 -0.75 -9.78
CA LEU A 43 -7.25 -0.22 -8.99
C LEU A 43 -6.83 -1.19 -7.89
N GLY A 44 -7.79 -1.92 -7.30
CA GLY A 44 -7.50 -3.02 -6.39
C GLY A 44 -6.69 -4.14 -7.07
N LEU A 45 -7.00 -4.51 -8.32
CA LEU A 45 -6.20 -5.48 -9.09
C LEU A 45 -4.77 -4.99 -9.35
N VAL A 46 -4.56 -3.67 -9.52
CA VAL A 46 -3.20 -3.10 -9.56
C VAL A 46 -2.47 -3.35 -8.24
N GLY A 47 -3.14 -3.12 -7.11
CA GLY A 47 -2.61 -3.47 -5.79
C GLY A 47 -2.35 -4.97 -5.64
N PHE A 48 -3.21 -5.82 -6.18
CA PHE A 48 -2.97 -7.27 -6.22
C PHE A 48 -1.69 -7.64 -6.97
N VAL A 49 -1.43 -7.04 -8.14
CA VAL A 49 -0.18 -7.26 -8.90
C VAL A 49 1.04 -6.85 -8.08
N GLU A 50 0.98 -5.71 -7.38
CA GLU A 50 2.03 -5.27 -6.44
C GLU A 50 2.26 -6.30 -5.32
N GLY A 51 1.17 -6.74 -4.68
CA GLY A 51 1.22 -7.74 -3.61
C GLY A 51 1.75 -9.09 -4.12
N TYR A 52 1.34 -9.49 -5.32
CA TYR A 52 1.78 -10.73 -5.95
C TYR A 52 3.28 -10.72 -6.22
N ASP A 53 3.80 -9.66 -6.84
CA ASP A 53 5.23 -9.50 -7.09
C ASP A 53 6.06 -9.52 -5.81
N THR A 54 5.56 -8.90 -4.75
CA THR A 54 6.22 -8.92 -3.45
C THR A 54 6.21 -10.32 -2.84
N ALA A 55 5.05 -10.97 -2.78
CA ALA A 55 4.88 -12.26 -2.10
C ALA A 55 5.55 -13.44 -2.84
N ILE A 56 5.62 -13.40 -4.17
CA ILE A 56 6.23 -14.47 -4.98
C ILE A 56 7.69 -14.73 -4.61
N THR A 57 8.41 -13.70 -4.14
CA THR A 57 9.81 -13.80 -3.72
C THR A 57 10.00 -14.90 -2.67
N GLY A 58 9.15 -14.91 -1.62
CA GLY A 58 9.21 -15.94 -0.58
C GLY A 58 8.93 -17.36 -1.09
N ALA A 59 8.02 -17.48 -2.06
CA ALA A 59 7.73 -18.77 -2.67
C ALA A 59 8.88 -19.27 -3.58
N LEU A 60 9.49 -18.38 -4.35
CA LEU A 60 10.61 -18.72 -5.22
C LEU A 60 11.85 -19.16 -4.43
N LEU A 61 12.12 -18.59 -3.27
CA LEU A 61 13.21 -19.00 -2.38
C LEU A 61 13.13 -20.48 -1.97
N VAL A 62 11.92 -21.05 -1.94
CA VAL A 62 11.68 -22.45 -1.57
C VAL A 62 11.53 -23.31 -2.82
N LEU A 63 10.60 -22.97 -3.72
CA LEU A 63 10.25 -23.82 -4.86
C LEU A 63 11.31 -23.87 -5.95
N ALA A 64 12.07 -22.81 -6.17
CA ALA A 64 13.15 -22.78 -7.18
C ALA A 64 14.48 -23.33 -6.65
N ARG A 65 14.60 -23.62 -5.36
CA ARG A 65 15.86 -24.03 -4.73
C ARG A 65 16.45 -25.29 -5.33
N GLY A 66 15.68 -26.35 -5.45
CA GLY A 66 16.13 -27.59 -6.05
C GLY A 66 16.36 -27.48 -7.57
N PRO A 67 15.33 -27.07 -8.33
CA PRO A 67 15.40 -27.01 -9.79
C PRO A 67 16.50 -26.07 -10.34
N LEU A 68 16.74 -24.92 -9.68
CA LEU A 68 17.74 -23.94 -10.12
C LEU A 68 19.00 -23.94 -9.24
N HIS A 69 19.17 -24.94 -8.37
CA HIS A 69 20.32 -25.08 -7.46
C HIS A 69 20.62 -23.83 -6.62
N LEU A 70 19.55 -23.10 -6.15
CA LEU A 70 19.73 -21.91 -5.34
C LEU A 70 20.46 -22.23 -4.03
N THR A 71 21.47 -21.43 -3.77
CA THR A 71 22.30 -21.51 -2.55
C THR A 71 21.86 -20.47 -1.50
N ALA A 72 22.41 -20.54 -0.31
CA ALA A 72 22.19 -19.51 0.69
C ALA A 72 22.74 -18.14 0.25
N ALA A 73 23.80 -18.12 -0.60
CA ALA A 73 24.38 -16.90 -1.14
C ALA A 73 23.44 -16.17 -2.14
N ASP A 74 22.51 -16.89 -2.77
CA ASP A 74 21.58 -16.31 -3.74
C ASP A 74 20.38 -15.64 -3.06
N THR A 75 20.12 -15.96 -1.78
CA THR A 75 18.99 -15.39 -1.02
C THR A 75 18.99 -13.86 -1.00
N PRO A 76 20.11 -13.16 -0.67
CA PRO A 76 20.15 -11.70 -0.72
C PRO A 76 19.89 -11.15 -2.12
N TRP A 77 20.42 -11.78 -3.17
CA TRP A 77 20.23 -11.35 -4.54
C TRP A 77 18.77 -11.48 -5.01
N LEU A 78 18.09 -12.51 -4.58
CA LEU A 78 16.68 -12.73 -4.94
C LEU A 78 15.70 -11.87 -4.13
N VAL A 79 16.06 -11.40 -2.92
CA VAL A 79 15.20 -10.61 -2.03
C VAL A 79 15.59 -9.14 -2.03
N VAL A 80 16.88 -8.86 -1.73
CA VAL A 80 17.36 -7.50 -1.45
C VAL A 80 17.43 -6.67 -2.71
N VAL A 81 18.02 -7.20 -3.79
CA VAL A 81 18.25 -6.43 -5.02
C VAL A 81 16.94 -6.09 -5.74
N PRO A 82 15.96 -7.00 -5.92
CA PRO A 82 14.65 -6.64 -6.45
C PRO A 82 13.94 -5.57 -5.61
N THR A 83 13.98 -5.69 -4.27
CA THR A 83 13.36 -4.66 -3.41
C THR A 83 14.07 -3.31 -3.49
N ALA A 84 15.40 -3.30 -3.58
CA ALA A 84 16.15 -2.07 -3.82
C ALA A 84 15.78 -1.44 -5.18
N ALA A 85 15.58 -2.28 -6.22
CA ALA A 85 15.09 -1.83 -7.53
C ALA A 85 13.69 -1.21 -7.44
N VAL A 86 12.77 -1.78 -6.65
CA VAL A 86 11.45 -1.14 -6.36
C VAL A 86 11.66 0.25 -5.77
N VAL A 87 12.47 0.37 -4.72
CA VAL A 87 12.70 1.67 -4.04
C VAL A 87 13.28 2.70 -4.99
N ALA A 88 14.30 2.32 -5.76
CA ALA A 88 14.90 3.20 -6.77
C ALA A 88 13.89 3.63 -7.84
N SER A 89 13.07 2.69 -8.32
CA SER A 89 12.06 2.95 -9.34
C SER A 89 10.89 3.80 -8.81
N VAL A 90 10.49 3.65 -7.54
CA VAL A 90 9.51 4.55 -6.88
C VAL A 90 10.05 5.98 -6.88
N PHE A 91 11.33 6.17 -6.54
CA PHE A 91 11.95 7.50 -6.56
C PHE A 91 11.96 8.10 -7.97
N VAL A 92 12.44 7.35 -8.96
CA VAL A 92 12.44 7.79 -10.37
C VAL A 92 11.01 8.04 -10.86
N GLY A 93 10.07 7.15 -10.57
CA GLY A 93 8.65 7.28 -10.93
C GLY A 93 8.02 8.54 -10.34
N SER A 94 8.37 8.89 -9.09
CA SER A 94 7.87 10.13 -8.46
C SER A 94 8.34 11.39 -9.18
N LEU A 95 9.59 11.42 -9.69
CA LEU A 95 10.12 12.51 -10.50
C LEU A 95 9.47 12.57 -11.89
N LEU A 96 9.14 11.42 -12.45
CA LEU A 96 8.52 11.32 -13.78
C LEU A 96 7.01 11.61 -13.76
N ASN A 97 6.34 11.51 -12.62
CA ASN A 97 4.91 11.82 -12.48
C ASN A 97 4.54 13.25 -12.90
N ASP A 98 5.48 14.19 -12.81
CA ASP A 98 5.26 15.55 -13.30
C ASP A 98 5.31 15.62 -14.84
N ARG A 99 6.11 14.80 -15.49
CA ARG A 99 6.27 14.76 -16.96
C ARG A 99 5.23 13.87 -17.63
N PHE A 100 5.05 12.67 -17.11
CA PHE A 100 4.13 11.66 -17.61
C PHE A 100 2.89 11.61 -16.73
N SER A 101 1.74 11.27 -17.30
CA SER A 101 0.55 11.12 -16.47
C SER A 101 0.68 9.92 -15.53
N ARG A 102 0.09 10.03 -14.35
CA ARG A 102 0.09 8.94 -13.36
C ARG A 102 -0.48 7.63 -13.93
N LYS A 103 -1.53 7.71 -14.76
CA LYS A 103 -2.10 6.54 -15.46
C LYS A 103 -1.05 5.85 -16.34
N ASN A 104 -0.32 6.62 -17.15
CA ASN A 104 0.65 6.05 -18.10
C ASN A 104 1.82 5.38 -17.36
N LEU A 105 2.33 6.00 -16.29
CA LEU A 105 3.38 5.41 -15.46
C LEU A 105 2.91 4.13 -14.76
N MET A 106 1.70 4.15 -14.21
CA MET A 106 1.08 2.96 -13.62
C MET A 106 0.94 1.85 -14.65
N GLN A 107 0.42 2.15 -15.83
CA GLN A 107 0.22 1.17 -16.89
C GLN A 107 1.54 0.58 -17.38
N PHE A 108 2.56 1.44 -17.59
CA PHE A 108 3.91 0.99 -17.93
C PHE A 108 4.46 0.05 -16.85
N GLY A 109 4.35 0.43 -15.58
CA GLY A 109 4.82 -0.37 -14.46
C GLY A 109 4.15 -1.74 -14.41
N ILE A 110 2.81 -1.81 -14.56
CA ILE A 110 2.07 -3.08 -14.56
C ILE A 110 2.51 -3.98 -15.73
N VAL A 111 2.64 -3.41 -16.93
CA VAL A 111 3.10 -4.17 -18.12
C VAL A 111 4.48 -4.76 -17.88
N VAL A 112 5.42 -3.96 -17.38
CA VAL A 112 6.79 -4.42 -17.10
C VAL A 112 6.78 -5.53 -16.04
N THR A 113 6.11 -5.31 -14.91
CA THR A 113 6.05 -6.32 -13.83
C THR A 113 5.46 -7.63 -14.32
N THR A 114 4.29 -7.59 -14.94
CA THR A 114 3.59 -8.81 -15.35
C THR A 114 4.28 -9.53 -16.49
N LEU A 115 4.93 -8.79 -17.41
CA LEU A 115 5.75 -9.36 -18.48
C LEU A 115 6.93 -10.16 -17.92
N PHE A 116 7.73 -9.55 -17.05
CA PHE A 116 8.89 -10.25 -16.49
C PHE A 116 8.49 -11.37 -15.54
N THR A 117 7.35 -11.26 -14.85
CA THR A 117 6.78 -12.38 -14.08
C THR A 117 6.33 -13.52 -14.99
N LEU A 118 5.75 -13.23 -16.17
CA LEU A 118 5.37 -14.24 -17.17
C LEU A 118 6.58 -14.97 -17.76
N LEU A 119 7.75 -14.35 -17.77
CA LEU A 119 8.99 -14.95 -18.27
C LEU A 119 9.69 -15.84 -17.21
N ILE A 120 9.34 -15.78 -15.95
CA ILE A 120 9.95 -16.61 -14.88
C ILE A 120 9.93 -18.12 -15.20
N PRO A 121 8.83 -18.70 -15.78
CA PRO A 121 8.83 -20.10 -16.16
C PRO A 121 9.93 -20.53 -17.13
N LEU A 122 10.52 -19.58 -17.86
CA LEU A 122 11.61 -19.83 -18.82
C LEU A 122 13.00 -19.80 -18.20
N ALA A 123 13.10 -19.48 -16.90
CA ALA A 123 14.38 -19.44 -16.21
C ALA A 123 14.95 -20.87 -16.04
N GLU A 124 16.20 -21.06 -16.45
CA GLU A 124 16.95 -22.31 -16.35
C GLU A 124 18.08 -22.20 -15.32
N THR A 125 18.44 -20.97 -14.90
CA THR A 125 19.52 -20.70 -13.94
C THR A 125 19.06 -19.71 -12.85
N ALA A 126 19.76 -19.73 -11.72
CA ALA A 126 19.55 -18.76 -10.63
C ALA A 126 19.71 -17.32 -11.12
N ASP A 127 20.73 -17.03 -11.93
CA ASP A 127 21.01 -15.68 -12.44
C ASP A 127 19.89 -15.16 -13.33
N GLN A 128 19.32 -16.02 -14.19
CA GLN A 128 18.17 -15.67 -15.02
C GLN A 128 16.95 -15.34 -14.16
N LEU A 129 16.66 -16.16 -13.15
CA LEU A 129 15.57 -15.89 -12.22
C LEU A 129 15.76 -14.54 -11.50
N ILE A 130 16.96 -14.29 -10.97
CA ILE A 130 17.29 -13.04 -10.27
C ILE A 130 17.14 -11.84 -11.21
N ALA A 131 17.65 -11.92 -12.45
CA ALA A 131 17.51 -10.86 -13.43
C ALA A 131 16.04 -10.54 -13.77
N LEU A 132 15.23 -11.57 -14.00
CA LEU A 132 13.79 -11.41 -14.27
C LEU A 132 13.07 -10.78 -13.08
N ARG A 133 13.42 -11.16 -11.84
CA ARG A 133 12.89 -10.57 -10.62
C ARG A 133 13.25 -9.09 -10.48
N ILE A 134 14.49 -8.72 -10.74
CA ILE A 134 14.94 -7.31 -10.70
C ILE A 134 14.17 -6.48 -11.72
N LEU A 135 14.05 -6.95 -12.96
CA LEU A 135 13.36 -6.24 -14.03
C LEU A 135 11.85 -6.10 -13.75
N GLY A 136 11.21 -7.15 -13.26
CA GLY A 136 9.81 -7.09 -12.82
C GLY A 136 9.59 -6.08 -11.69
N SER A 137 10.47 -6.07 -10.71
CA SER A 137 10.40 -5.18 -9.55
C SER A 137 10.61 -3.70 -9.91
N ILE A 138 11.35 -3.39 -10.98
CA ILE A 138 11.39 -2.02 -11.55
C ILE A 138 9.99 -1.56 -11.95
N GLY A 139 9.21 -2.43 -12.58
CA GLY A 139 7.83 -2.12 -12.97
C GLY A 139 6.94 -1.81 -11.77
N VAL A 140 7.02 -2.61 -10.69
CA VAL A 140 6.28 -2.36 -9.44
C VAL A 140 6.54 -0.94 -8.92
N GLY A 141 7.80 -0.50 -8.92
CA GLY A 141 8.17 0.82 -8.43
C GLY A 141 7.55 1.98 -9.23
N PHE A 142 7.26 1.80 -10.51
CA PHE A 142 6.53 2.79 -11.30
C PHE A 142 5.00 2.74 -11.06
N ALA A 143 4.45 1.59 -10.74
CA ALA A 143 2.99 1.44 -10.53
C ALA A 143 2.53 1.96 -9.17
N ILE A 144 3.29 1.69 -8.09
CA ILE A 144 2.93 2.01 -6.69
C ILE A 144 2.56 3.49 -6.48
N PRO A 145 3.38 4.49 -6.87
CA PRO A 145 3.11 5.88 -6.53
C PRO A 145 1.91 6.46 -7.27
N ALA A 146 1.34 5.74 -8.23
CA ALA A 146 0.27 6.24 -9.07
C ALA A 146 -1.11 5.65 -8.73
N ALA A 147 -1.21 4.37 -8.39
CA ALA A 147 -2.50 3.67 -8.25
C ALA A 147 -3.38 4.25 -7.15
N TYR A 148 -2.83 4.41 -5.96
CA TYR A 148 -3.59 4.94 -4.82
C TYR A 148 -4.01 6.41 -5.00
N PRO A 149 -3.12 7.34 -5.42
CA PRO A 149 -3.51 8.72 -5.69
C PRO A 149 -4.57 8.86 -6.79
N ILE A 150 -4.50 8.05 -7.86
CA ILE A 150 -5.52 8.06 -8.91
C ILE A 150 -6.90 7.74 -8.32
N GLY A 151 -7.01 6.70 -7.51
CA GLY A 151 -8.28 6.35 -6.86
C GLY A 151 -8.79 7.46 -5.94
N ALA A 152 -7.91 8.06 -5.14
CA ALA A 152 -8.28 9.17 -4.26
C ALA A 152 -8.71 10.44 -5.02
N GLU A 153 -8.21 10.66 -6.24
CA GLU A 153 -8.59 11.79 -7.08
C GLU A 153 -9.90 11.58 -7.85
N LEU A 154 -10.16 10.35 -8.31
CA LEU A 154 -11.30 10.05 -9.16
C LEU A 154 -12.57 9.68 -8.39
N LEU A 155 -12.46 9.34 -7.10
CA LEU A 155 -13.59 8.95 -6.28
C LEU A 155 -14.13 10.13 -5.45
N PRO A 156 -15.46 10.21 -5.27
CA PRO A 156 -16.09 11.18 -4.37
C PRO A 156 -15.51 11.06 -2.95
N ALA A 157 -15.35 12.19 -2.25
CA ALA A 157 -14.67 12.27 -0.96
C ALA A 157 -15.18 11.26 0.08
N GLN A 158 -16.51 11.08 0.15
CA GLN A 158 -17.18 10.15 1.06
C GLN A 158 -16.81 8.68 0.84
N HIS A 159 -16.32 8.29 -0.37
CA HIS A 159 -15.99 6.91 -0.73
C HIS A 159 -14.49 6.62 -0.77
N ARG A 160 -13.63 7.63 -0.61
CA ARG A 160 -12.16 7.48 -0.65
C ARG A 160 -11.64 6.53 0.42
N ARG A 161 -12.27 6.54 1.59
CA ARG A 161 -11.94 5.64 2.69
C ARG A 161 -12.29 4.19 2.37
N THR A 162 -13.50 3.94 1.86
CA THR A 162 -13.92 2.61 1.43
C THR A 162 -12.99 2.07 0.34
N PHE A 163 -12.62 2.92 -0.62
CA PHE A 163 -11.61 2.59 -1.64
C PHE A 163 -10.28 2.15 -1.02
N ALA A 164 -9.75 2.94 -0.08
CA ALA A 164 -8.50 2.61 0.59
C ALA A 164 -8.55 1.23 1.27
N THR A 165 -9.65 0.92 1.96
CA THR A 165 -9.87 -0.37 2.61
C THR A 165 -9.95 -1.50 1.61
N ILE A 166 -10.72 -1.36 0.52
CA ILE A 166 -10.86 -2.38 -0.52
C ILE A 166 -9.50 -2.60 -1.22
N TYR A 167 -8.79 -1.53 -1.57
CA TYR A 167 -7.46 -1.63 -2.17
C TYR A 167 -6.51 -2.47 -1.31
N GLU A 168 -6.44 -2.17 -0.02
CA GLU A 168 -5.59 -2.89 0.93
C GLU A 168 -6.03 -4.35 1.14
N LEU A 169 -7.34 -4.64 1.09
CA LEU A 169 -7.85 -6.00 1.18
C LEU A 169 -7.49 -6.81 -0.08
N VAL A 170 -7.69 -6.22 -1.26
CA VAL A 170 -7.36 -6.89 -2.54
C VAL A 170 -5.85 -7.14 -2.65
N LEU A 171 -5.03 -6.15 -2.27
CA LEU A 171 -3.57 -6.33 -2.18
C LEU A 171 -3.21 -7.48 -1.23
N ALA A 172 -3.86 -7.56 -0.05
CA ALA A 172 -3.57 -8.60 0.93
C ALA A 172 -3.95 -10.01 0.44
N THR A 173 -4.94 -10.15 -0.45
CA THR A 173 -5.29 -11.48 -1.01
C THR A 173 -4.13 -12.11 -1.78
N ALA A 174 -3.23 -11.32 -2.38
CA ALA A 174 -2.04 -11.85 -3.03
C ALA A 174 -1.11 -12.56 -2.04
N PHE A 175 -0.94 -12.01 -0.84
CA PHE A 175 -0.12 -12.61 0.21
C PHE A 175 -0.74 -13.87 0.83
N VAL A 176 -2.05 -14.03 0.74
CA VAL A 176 -2.75 -15.30 1.08
C VAL A 176 -2.59 -16.31 -0.04
N LEU A 177 -2.82 -15.87 -1.28
CA LEU A 177 -2.84 -16.72 -2.45
C LEU A 177 -1.48 -17.35 -2.74
N LEU A 178 -0.39 -16.59 -2.63
CA LEU A 178 0.94 -17.08 -2.98
C LEU A 178 1.40 -18.25 -2.10
N PRO A 179 1.38 -18.16 -0.76
CA PRO A 179 1.70 -19.32 0.08
C PRO A 179 0.71 -20.47 -0.11
N PHE A 180 -0.58 -20.18 -0.37
CA PHE A 180 -1.57 -21.23 -0.67
C PHE A 180 -1.24 -21.98 -1.96
N LEU A 181 -0.86 -21.27 -3.03
CA LEU A 181 -0.36 -21.88 -4.26
C LEU A 181 0.94 -22.66 -4.00
N GLY A 182 1.85 -22.13 -3.19
CA GLY A 182 3.07 -22.80 -2.76
C GLY A 182 2.77 -24.11 -2.02
N PHE A 183 1.74 -24.15 -1.16
CA PHE A 183 1.26 -25.38 -0.51
C PHE A 183 0.80 -26.42 -1.54
N LEU A 184 0.00 -26.02 -2.54
CA LEU A 184 -0.49 -26.92 -3.59
C LEU A 184 0.65 -27.43 -4.49
N LEU A 185 1.65 -26.60 -4.74
CA LEU A 185 2.76 -26.86 -5.66
C LEU A 185 4.00 -27.43 -4.97
N ALA A 186 3.97 -27.64 -3.66
CA ALA A 186 5.13 -28.02 -2.84
C ALA A 186 5.84 -29.30 -3.31
N HIS A 187 5.11 -30.23 -3.92
CA HIS A 187 5.65 -31.50 -4.43
C HIS A 187 5.84 -31.52 -5.95
N ASN A 188 5.55 -30.41 -6.64
CA ASN A 188 5.71 -30.32 -8.08
C ASN A 188 7.10 -29.80 -8.44
N PRO A 189 7.92 -30.52 -9.24
CA PRO A 189 9.24 -30.08 -9.66
C PRO A 189 9.21 -28.76 -10.44
N ASP A 190 8.11 -28.47 -11.16
CA ASP A 190 7.89 -27.21 -11.87
C ASP A 190 7.13 -26.17 -11.04
N GLY A 191 7.01 -26.37 -9.73
CA GLY A 191 6.24 -25.52 -8.83
C GLY A 191 6.62 -24.04 -8.93
N PHE A 192 7.92 -23.71 -9.07
CA PHE A 192 8.37 -22.32 -9.23
C PHE A 192 7.93 -21.68 -10.55
N ARG A 193 7.77 -22.48 -11.61
CA ARG A 193 7.26 -22.04 -12.92
C ARG A 193 5.76 -21.79 -12.87
N LEU A 194 5.03 -22.75 -12.29
CA LEU A 194 3.58 -22.68 -12.20
C LEU A 194 3.10 -21.55 -11.29
N ILE A 195 3.81 -21.28 -10.19
CA ILE A 195 3.44 -20.20 -9.26
C ILE A 195 3.62 -18.80 -9.87
N ALA A 196 4.42 -18.64 -10.92
CA ALA A 196 4.58 -17.37 -11.62
C ALA A 196 3.46 -17.07 -12.62
N LEU A 197 2.78 -18.11 -13.13
CA LEU A 197 1.78 -17.97 -14.21
C LEU A 197 0.60 -17.05 -13.84
N PRO A 198 -0.06 -17.17 -12.68
CA PRO A 198 -1.20 -16.28 -12.37
C PRO A 198 -0.83 -14.80 -12.36
N GLY A 199 0.34 -14.45 -11.81
CA GLY A 199 0.85 -13.08 -11.82
C GLY A 199 1.26 -12.61 -13.22
N GLY A 200 1.89 -13.49 -14.01
CA GLY A 200 2.26 -13.19 -15.39
C GLY A 200 1.07 -13.06 -16.32
N LEU A 201 0.07 -13.93 -16.19
CA LEU A 201 -1.16 -13.87 -16.99
C LEU A 201 -1.99 -12.61 -16.71
N ALA A 202 -1.79 -11.96 -15.57
CA ALA A 202 -2.37 -10.65 -15.29
C ALA A 202 -1.99 -9.59 -16.35
N LEU A 203 -0.90 -9.81 -17.13
CA LEU A 203 -0.50 -8.98 -18.29
C LEU A 203 -1.63 -8.78 -19.28
N PHE A 204 -2.40 -9.80 -19.54
CA PHE A 204 -3.45 -9.77 -20.56
C PHE A 204 -4.75 -9.15 -20.06
N VAL A 205 -4.92 -9.00 -18.76
CA VAL A 205 -6.16 -8.52 -18.14
C VAL A 205 -5.99 -7.13 -17.53
N VAL A 206 -5.05 -6.95 -16.60
CA VAL A 206 -4.97 -5.73 -15.79
C VAL A 206 -4.59 -4.50 -16.60
N PRO A 207 -3.55 -4.50 -17.47
CA PRO A 207 -3.23 -3.34 -18.31
C PRO A 207 -4.37 -2.97 -19.27
N VAL A 208 -5.08 -3.95 -19.80
CA VAL A 208 -6.22 -3.73 -20.71
C VAL A 208 -7.35 -3.05 -19.96
N LEU A 209 -7.74 -3.55 -18.80
CA LEU A 209 -8.78 -2.93 -17.97
C LEU A 209 -8.39 -1.51 -17.54
N VAL A 210 -7.14 -1.30 -17.12
CA VAL A 210 -6.61 0.03 -16.79
C VAL A 210 -6.69 0.98 -17.99
N HIS A 211 -6.33 0.50 -19.19
CA HIS A 211 -6.35 1.32 -20.40
C HIS A 211 -7.75 1.88 -20.69
N PHE A 212 -8.77 1.02 -20.67
CA PHE A 212 -10.12 1.37 -21.11
C PHE A 212 -11.01 1.99 -20.03
N ILE A 213 -10.79 1.65 -18.75
CA ILE A 213 -11.71 2.02 -17.66
C ILE A 213 -11.15 3.13 -16.77
N VAL A 214 -9.84 3.14 -16.49
CA VAL A 214 -9.23 4.19 -15.67
C VAL A 214 -8.97 5.41 -16.55
N PRO A 215 -9.58 6.59 -16.29
CA PRO A 215 -9.34 7.79 -17.06
C PRO A 215 -8.00 8.44 -16.65
N GLN A 216 -7.54 9.39 -17.45
CA GLN A 216 -6.46 10.28 -17.06
C GLN A 216 -6.89 11.17 -15.88
N SER A 217 -5.97 11.51 -14.98
CA SER A 217 -6.27 12.44 -13.89
C SER A 217 -6.71 13.81 -14.43
N PRO A 218 -7.96 14.28 -14.15
CA PRO A 218 -8.39 15.59 -14.55
C PRO A 218 -7.55 16.72 -13.93
N ARG A 219 -7.07 16.53 -12.69
CA ARG A 219 -6.20 17.49 -12.00
C ARG A 219 -4.85 17.61 -12.70
N TRP A 220 -4.27 16.49 -13.15
CA TRP A 220 -3.04 16.52 -13.93
C TRP A 220 -3.24 17.18 -15.28
N GLN A 221 -4.36 16.94 -15.96
CA GLN A 221 -4.68 17.61 -17.23
C GLN A 221 -4.81 19.13 -17.03
N LEU A 222 -5.49 19.56 -15.95
CA LEU A 222 -5.66 20.96 -15.60
C LEU A 222 -4.32 21.63 -15.26
N SER A 223 -3.45 20.97 -14.50
CA SER A 223 -2.12 21.49 -14.17
C SER A 223 -1.22 21.68 -15.40
N ARG A 224 -1.56 21.03 -16.52
CA ARG A 224 -0.90 21.18 -17.82
C ARG A 224 -1.57 22.18 -18.74
N GLY A 225 -2.51 22.97 -18.24
CA GLY A 225 -3.28 23.94 -19.04
C GLY A 225 -4.29 23.31 -20.00
N ARG A 226 -4.60 22.00 -19.84
CA ARG A 226 -5.52 21.25 -20.70
C ARG A 226 -6.93 21.23 -20.09
N ALA A 227 -7.51 22.41 -19.86
CA ALA A 227 -8.84 22.54 -19.21
C ALA A 227 -9.94 21.83 -20.02
N GLY A 228 -9.91 21.87 -21.35
CA GLY A 228 -10.85 21.15 -22.20
C GLY A 228 -10.77 19.63 -22.02
N ALA A 229 -9.57 19.05 -21.92
CA ALA A 229 -9.39 17.62 -21.67
C ALA A 229 -9.83 17.23 -20.25
N ALA A 230 -9.56 18.06 -19.24
CA ALA A 230 -10.00 17.86 -17.87
C ALA A 230 -11.53 17.83 -17.79
N ALA A 231 -12.21 18.82 -18.38
CA ALA A 231 -13.67 18.86 -18.44
C ALA A 231 -14.25 17.66 -19.21
N ALA A 232 -13.67 17.30 -20.35
CA ALA A 232 -14.10 16.12 -21.11
C ALA A 232 -14.01 14.83 -20.29
N THR A 233 -12.93 14.65 -19.52
CA THR A 233 -12.75 13.49 -18.63
C THR A 233 -13.83 13.46 -17.54
N VAL A 234 -14.11 14.59 -16.89
CA VAL A 234 -15.14 14.67 -15.85
C VAL A 234 -16.53 14.43 -16.45
N ASN A 235 -16.84 15.01 -17.61
CA ASN A 235 -18.12 14.81 -18.28
C ASN A 235 -18.31 13.35 -18.72
N TRP A 236 -17.26 12.69 -19.15
CA TRP A 236 -17.26 11.26 -19.44
C TRP A 236 -17.55 10.42 -18.17
N MET A 237 -17.02 10.83 -17.00
CA MET A 237 -17.35 10.18 -15.70
C MET A 237 -18.80 10.45 -15.29
N ILE A 238 -19.28 11.68 -15.43
CA ILE A 238 -20.68 12.06 -15.15
C ILE A 238 -21.64 11.22 -15.98
N ALA A 239 -21.39 11.08 -17.29
CA ALA A 239 -22.23 10.28 -18.18
C ALA A 239 -22.29 8.80 -17.74
N ARG A 240 -21.16 8.22 -17.31
CA ARG A 240 -21.12 6.84 -16.80
C ARG A 240 -21.73 6.67 -15.41
N ALA A 241 -21.82 7.74 -14.65
CA ALA A 241 -22.47 7.75 -13.34
C ALA A 241 -24.00 7.98 -13.41
N GLY A 242 -24.58 8.02 -14.63
CA GLY A 242 -26.01 8.19 -14.84
C GLY A 242 -26.45 9.61 -15.20
N GLY A 243 -25.51 10.54 -15.46
CA GLY A 243 -25.81 11.87 -15.99
C GLY A 243 -26.57 12.82 -15.05
N ALA A 244 -26.56 12.53 -13.73
CA ALA A 244 -27.37 13.26 -12.74
C ALA A 244 -26.89 14.70 -12.46
N ILE A 245 -25.74 15.12 -13.03
CA ILE A 245 -25.12 16.42 -12.81
C ILE A 245 -24.90 17.10 -14.17
N ALA A 246 -25.05 18.43 -14.19
CA ALA A 246 -24.77 19.22 -15.38
C ALA A 246 -23.29 19.06 -15.83
N ALA A 247 -23.08 19.04 -17.15
CA ALA A 247 -21.75 18.92 -17.70
C ALA A 247 -20.88 20.13 -17.29
N LEU A 248 -19.61 19.85 -16.99
CA LEU A 248 -18.62 20.86 -16.61
C LEU A 248 -18.16 21.62 -17.86
N ASP A 249 -18.34 22.95 -17.85
CA ASP A 249 -17.84 23.83 -18.92
C ASP A 249 -16.32 24.04 -18.76
N PRO A 250 -15.50 23.77 -19.79
CA PRO A 250 -14.07 24.04 -19.77
C PRO A 250 -13.72 25.50 -19.43
N ALA A 251 -14.54 26.45 -19.84
CA ALA A 251 -14.33 27.87 -19.59
C ALA A 251 -14.35 28.22 -18.09
N VAL A 252 -15.07 27.46 -17.29
CA VAL A 252 -15.15 27.66 -15.83
C VAL A 252 -13.83 27.25 -15.16
N LEU A 253 -13.13 26.21 -15.68
CA LEU A 253 -11.86 25.74 -15.16
C LEU A 253 -10.69 26.70 -15.42
N THR A 254 -10.85 27.61 -16.38
CA THR A 254 -9.85 28.64 -16.71
C THR A 254 -10.09 29.96 -15.97
N ARG A 255 -11.26 30.11 -15.31
CA ARG A 255 -11.59 31.29 -14.51
C ARG A 255 -10.98 31.18 -13.12
N GLY A 256 -10.40 32.25 -12.66
CA GLY A 256 -9.80 32.36 -11.34
C GLY A 256 -8.25 32.38 -11.38
N PRO A 257 -7.62 32.87 -10.30
CA PRO A 257 -6.17 32.93 -10.24
C PRO A 257 -5.65 31.50 -10.34
N ALA A 258 -4.73 31.25 -11.27
CA ALA A 258 -3.94 30.03 -11.25
C ALA A 258 -3.37 29.91 -9.84
N ARG A 259 -3.72 28.85 -9.12
CA ARG A 259 -3.12 28.60 -7.81
C ARG A 259 -1.63 28.48 -8.06
N ALA A 260 -0.90 29.58 -7.79
CA ALA A 260 0.55 29.54 -7.87
C ALA A 260 0.97 28.30 -7.10
N SER A 261 1.63 27.37 -7.78
CA SER A 261 2.17 26.16 -7.15
C SER A 261 3.09 26.66 -6.05
N ALA A 262 2.55 26.80 -4.84
CA ALA A 262 3.36 27.18 -3.69
C ALA A 262 4.49 26.15 -3.65
N ALA A 263 5.73 26.62 -3.75
CA ALA A 263 6.88 25.74 -3.73
C ALA A 263 6.78 24.84 -2.52
N LEU A 264 6.70 23.53 -2.75
CA LEU A 264 6.57 22.56 -1.67
C LEU A 264 7.74 22.77 -0.69
N PRO A 265 7.51 22.81 0.63
CA PRO A 265 8.59 22.96 1.61
C PRO A 265 9.67 21.90 1.39
N PRO A 266 10.96 22.19 1.52
CA PRO A 266 12.02 21.23 1.28
C PRO A 266 11.92 20.04 2.25
N TYR A 267 12.48 18.87 1.90
CA TYR A 267 12.53 17.70 2.79
C TYR A 267 13.16 18.01 4.16
N ALA A 268 14.13 18.94 4.18
CA ALA A 268 14.74 19.42 5.43
C ALA A 268 13.73 19.98 6.45
N ALA A 269 12.56 20.43 5.99
CA ALA A 269 11.51 20.90 6.88
C ALA A 269 10.92 19.80 7.79
N LEU A 270 11.00 18.54 7.37
CA LEU A 270 10.58 17.38 8.17
C LEU A 270 11.48 17.17 9.40
N PHE A 271 12.72 17.64 9.35
CA PHE A 271 13.73 17.45 10.39
C PHE A 271 13.94 18.70 11.27
N ARG A 272 13.13 19.75 11.10
CA ARG A 272 13.17 20.92 11.97
C ARG A 272 12.67 20.57 13.38
N ALA A 273 13.18 21.25 14.40
CA ALA A 273 12.94 20.93 15.81
C ALA A 273 11.45 20.75 16.16
N GLY A 274 10.55 21.60 15.62
CA GLY A 274 9.11 21.50 15.87
C GLY A 274 8.41 20.30 15.18
N GLN A 275 8.97 19.80 14.06
CA GLN A 275 8.39 18.71 13.27
C GLN A 275 9.06 17.35 13.52
N LEU A 276 10.33 17.35 13.94
CA LEU A 276 11.18 16.15 14.07
C LEU A 276 10.52 15.02 14.89
N ARG A 277 9.94 15.36 16.04
CA ARG A 277 9.28 14.35 16.89
C ARG A 277 8.12 13.65 16.17
N PHE A 278 7.32 14.38 15.41
CA PHE A 278 6.20 13.84 14.65
C PHE A 278 6.68 12.97 13.49
N THR A 279 7.77 13.38 12.83
CA THR A 279 8.44 12.59 11.80
C THR A 279 8.94 11.28 12.39
N ILE A 280 9.61 11.27 13.53
CA ILE A 280 10.10 10.07 14.20
C ILE A 280 8.93 9.14 14.57
N VAL A 281 7.89 9.69 15.23
CA VAL A 281 6.71 8.90 15.65
C VAL A 281 6.04 8.24 14.45
N GLY A 282 5.72 9.02 13.41
CA GLY A 282 5.04 8.50 12.23
C GLY A 282 5.87 7.47 11.46
N VAL A 283 7.17 7.76 11.23
CA VAL A 283 8.08 6.86 10.50
C VAL A 283 8.28 5.55 11.25
N LEU A 284 8.58 5.57 12.55
CA LEU A 284 8.84 4.34 13.31
C LEU A 284 7.61 3.44 13.43
N CYS A 285 6.40 4.02 13.56
CA CYS A 285 5.16 3.24 13.52
C CYS A 285 4.98 2.53 12.17
N GLY A 286 5.15 3.26 11.06
CA GLY A 286 5.04 2.71 9.71
C GLY A 286 6.11 1.66 9.42
N VAL A 287 7.35 1.93 9.84
CA VAL A 287 8.50 1.02 9.67
C VAL A 287 8.24 -0.31 10.34
N SER A 288 7.77 -0.33 11.60
CA SER A 288 7.63 -1.59 12.35
C SER A 288 6.63 -2.54 11.71
N SER A 289 5.47 -2.06 11.29
CA SER A 289 4.48 -2.87 10.58
C SER A 289 5.01 -3.40 9.25
N THR A 290 5.67 -2.52 8.48
CA THR A 290 6.20 -2.86 7.16
C THR A 290 7.35 -3.86 7.26
N VAL A 291 8.27 -3.67 8.21
CA VAL A 291 9.39 -4.60 8.43
C VAL A 291 8.88 -5.98 8.81
N ALA A 292 7.94 -6.07 9.77
CA ALA A 292 7.34 -7.34 10.15
C ALA A 292 6.67 -8.03 8.95
N TYR A 293 5.94 -7.26 8.13
CA TYR A 293 5.27 -7.78 6.94
C TYR A 293 6.25 -8.36 5.92
N TYR A 294 7.32 -7.63 5.59
CA TYR A 294 8.32 -8.08 4.64
C TYR A 294 9.12 -9.29 5.14
N ILE A 295 9.48 -9.32 6.43
CA ILE A 295 10.15 -10.50 7.02
C ILE A 295 9.29 -11.74 6.81
N PHE A 296 8.00 -11.67 7.13
CA PHE A 296 7.11 -12.81 6.96
C PHE A 296 6.84 -13.14 5.49
N ALA A 297 6.61 -12.14 4.64
CA ALA A 297 6.33 -12.36 3.22
C ALA A 297 7.51 -13.01 2.48
N PHE A 298 8.73 -12.57 2.77
CA PHE A 298 9.91 -13.04 2.06
C PHE A 298 10.53 -14.29 2.69
N LEU A 299 10.59 -14.35 4.00
CA LEU A 299 11.44 -15.31 4.68
C LEU A 299 10.69 -16.41 5.43
N LEU A 300 9.39 -16.23 5.78
CA LEU A 300 8.71 -17.18 6.64
C LEU A 300 8.65 -18.60 6.06
N PRO A 301 8.22 -18.84 4.80
CA PRO A 301 8.19 -20.20 4.26
C PRO A 301 9.58 -20.86 4.32
N ARG A 302 10.61 -20.10 3.97
CA ARG A 302 12.00 -20.56 3.97
C ARG A 302 12.54 -20.77 5.38
N ALA A 303 12.15 -19.93 6.34
CA ALA A 303 12.54 -20.06 7.74
C ALA A 303 11.97 -21.35 8.35
N LEU A 304 10.69 -21.63 8.12
CA LEU A 304 10.06 -22.86 8.60
C LEU A 304 10.67 -24.11 7.99
N GLU A 305 10.98 -24.09 6.68
CA GLU A 305 11.69 -25.17 6.00
C GLU A 305 13.09 -25.38 6.63
N ALA A 306 13.84 -24.30 6.84
CA ALA A 306 15.16 -24.36 7.46
C ALA A 306 15.13 -24.85 8.92
N GLN A 307 14.00 -24.69 9.60
CA GLN A 307 13.73 -25.20 10.96
C GLN A 307 13.21 -26.64 10.97
N GLY A 308 13.15 -27.30 9.80
CA GLY A 308 12.80 -28.71 9.64
C GLY A 308 11.34 -28.99 9.31
N ALA A 309 10.51 -27.97 9.05
CA ALA A 309 9.15 -28.19 8.60
C ALA A 309 9.12 -28.68 7.14
N ALA A 310 8.17 -29.57 6.82
CA ALA A 310 7.93 -29.95 5.44
C ALA A 310 7.55 -28.71 4.60
N VAL A 311 7.93 -28.68 3.33
CA VAL A 311 7.69 -27.56 2.42
C VAL A 311 6.20 -27.21 2.37
N SER A 312 5.31 -28.21 2.24
CA SER A 312 3.87 -27.99 2.25
C SER A 312 3.37 -27.36 3.57
N LEU A 313 3.85 -27.86 4.70
CA LEU A 313 3.47 -27.32 6.02
C LEU A 313 3.96 -25.86 6.17
N SER A 314 5.18 -25.55 5.69
CA SER A 314 5.76 -24.20 5.76
C SER A 314 4.91 -23.19 4.99
N PHE A 315 4.45 -23.56 3.80
CA PHE A 315 3.54 -22.74 3.01
C PHE A 315 2.12 -22.67 3.62
N GLY A 316 1.60 -23.79 4.14
CA GLY A 316 0.29 -23.83 4.80
C GLY A 316 0.22 -22.90 6.00
N LEU A 317 1.23 -22.93 6.88
CA LEU A 317 1.31 -22.05 8.04
C LEU A 317 1.51 -20.58 7.64
N SER A 318 2.27 -20.32 6.59
CA SER A 318 2.42 -18.96 6.04
C SER A 318 1.12 -18.43 5.44
N SER A 319 0.38 -19.27 4.72
CA SER A 319 -0.95 -18.92 4.20
C SER A 319 -1.93 -18.60 5.34
N LEU A 320 -1.93 -19.39 6.42
CA LEU A 320 -2.76 -19.15 7.59
C LEU A 320 -2.46 -17.80 8.25
N LEU A 321 -1.17 -17.46 8.39
CA LEU A 321 -0.74 -16.16 8.92
C LEU A 321 -1.33 -15.00 8.12
N PHE A 322 -1.19 -15.05 6.78
CA PHE A 322 -1.69 -14.00 5.93
C PHE A 322 -3.21 -14.01 5.79
N LEU A 323 -3.87 -15.17 5.85
CA LEU A 323 -5.32 -15.27 5.86
C LEU A 323 -5.94 -14.52 7.05
N ALA A 324 -5.31 -14.61 8.21
CA ALA A 324 -5.73 -13.88 9.41
C ALA A 324 -5.63 -12.35 9.24
N THR A 325 -4.85 -11.86 8.28
CA THR A 325 -4.77 -10.41 8.03
C THR A 325 -6.06 -9.84 7.43
N LEU A 326 -6.86 -10.62 6.73
CA LEU A 326 -8.09 -10.13 6.10
C LEU A 326 -9.13 -9.68 7.12
N PRO A 327 -9.59 -10.54 8.07
CA PRO A 327 -10.48 -10.10 9.13
C PRO A 327 -9.78 -9.09 10.07
N GLY A 328 -8.47 -9.21 10.28
CA GLY A 328 -7.70 -8.26 11.07
C GLY A 328 -7.71 -6.85 10.52
N LYS A 329 -7.59 -6.65 9.20
CA LYS A 329 -7.69 -5.31 8.57
C LYS A 329 -9.06 -4.69 8.75
N VAL A 330 -10.13 -5.49 8.69
CA VAL A 330 -11.50 -5.03 8.97
C VAL A 330 -11.62 -4.60 10.44
N LEU A 331 -11.11 -5.42 11.36
CA LEU A 331 -11.09 -5.11 12.79
C LEU A 331 -10.30 -3.83 13.08
N VAL A 332 -9.12 -3.68 12.53
CA VAL A 332 -8.28 -2.46 12.67
C VAL A 332 -9.02 -1.23 12.12
N GLY A 333 -9.69 -1.36 10.97
CA GLY A 333 -10.53 -0.30 10.42
C GLY A 333 -11.63 0.15 11.39
N PHE A 334 -12.31 -0.79 12.01
CA PHE A 334 -13.33 -0.51 13.03
C PHE A 334 -12.73 0.11 14.30
N LEU A 335 -11.63 -0.44 14.80
CA LEU A 335 -10.96 0.08 16.00
C LEU A 335 -10.45 1.51 15.82
N MET A 336 -9.95 1.86 14.63
CA MET A 336 -9.53 3.25 14.35
C MET A 336 -10.63 4.28 14.56
N GLU A 337 -11.88 3.90 14.42
CA GLU A 337 -13.03 4.77 14.67
C GLU A 337 -13.49 4.70 16.12
N ALA A 338 -13.48 3.50 16.70
CA ALA A 338 -14.00 3.27 18.04
C ALA A 338 -13.08 3.81 19.14
N ILE A 339 -11.77 3.59 19.04
CA ILE A 339 -10.78 3.93 20.08
C ILE A 339 -9.69 4.90 19.62
N GLY A 340 -9.71 5.29 18.34
CA GLY A 340 -8.72 6.20 17.77
C GLY A 340 -7.49 5.53 17.17
N ARG A 341 -6.69 6.31 16.41
CA ARG A 341 -5.55 5.79 15.64
C ARG A 341 -4.42 5.31 16.53
N ARG A 342 -4.07 6.10 17.52
CA ARG A 342 -2.98 5.81 18.48
C ARG A 342 -3.19 4.49 19.20
N TRP A 343 -4.37 4.32 19.80
CA TRP A 343 -4.70 3.13 20.58
C TRP A 343 -4.84 1.89 19.71
N THR A 344 -5.37 2.04 18.49
CA THR A 344 -5.45 0.95 17.51
C THR A 344 -4.07 0.44 17.11
N ILE A 345 -3.09 1.35 16.88
CA ILE A 345 -1.71 0.96 16.57
C ILE A 345 -1.07 0.25 17.75
N LEU A 346 -1.22 0.78 18.96
CA LEU A 346 -0.70 0.12 20.17
C LEU A 346 -1.31 -1.26 20.37
N PHE A 347 -2.63 -1.40 20.21
CA PHE A 347 -3.31 -2.71 20.21
C PHE A 347 -2.71 -3.65 19.16
N ALA A 348 -2.53 -3.19 17.94
CA ALA A 348 -2.02 -4.02 16.86
C ALA A 348 -0.54 -4.43 17.07
N LEU A 349 0.33 -3.52 17.52
CA LEU A 349 1.73 -3.82 17.76
C LEU A 349 1.92 -4.68 19.02
N LEU A 350 1.39 -4.25 20.16
CA LEU A 350 1.56 -4.97 21.42
C LEU A 350 0.76 -6.28 21.44
N GLY A 351 -0.40 -6.33 20.79
CA GLY A 351 -1.21 -7.54 20.63
C GLY A 351 -0.52 -8.64 19.81
N ALA A 352 0.52 -8.32 19.03
CA ALA A 352 1.30 -9.32 18.32
C ALA A 352 2.31 -10.05 19.21
N VAL A 353 2.67 -9.49 20.38
CA VAL A 353 3.70 -10.06 21.26
C VAL A 353 3.38 -11.51 21.66
N PRO A 354 2.18 -11.87 22.19
CA PRO A 354 1.88 -13.24 22.52
C PRO A 354 1.92 -14.18 21.30
N GLY A 355 1.48 -13.71 20.13
CA GLY A 355 1.54 -14.49 18.89
C GLY A 355 2.98 -14.80 18.48
N LEU A 356 3.86 -13.80 18.49
CA LEU A 356 5.28 -13.96 18.17
C LEU A 356 6.01 -14.88 19.15
N LEU A 357 5.69 -14.79 20.45
CA LEU A 357 6.24 -15.68 21.46
C LEU A 357 5.79 -17.13 21.23
N LEU A 358 4.51 -17.38 20.95
CA LEU A 358 4.01 -18.71 20.61
C LEU A 358 4.70 -19.28 19.37
N MET A 359 4.89 -18.47 18.33
CA MET A 359 5.61 -18.91 17.13
C MET A 359 7.08 -19.23 17.44
N ALA A 360 7.75 -18.44 18.29
CA ALA A 360 9.14 -18.66 18.66
C ALA A 360 9.37 -19.95 19.47
N ILE A 361 8.41 -20.31 20.33
CA ILE A 361 8.53 -21.51 21.21
C ILE A 361 7.83 -22.74 20.65
N ALA A 362 7.11 -22.64 19.53
CA ALA A 362 6.35 -23.74 18.96
C ALA A 362 7.21 -25.01 18.76
N HIS A 363 8.48 -24.85 18.33
CA HIS A 363 9.41 -25.97 18.13
C HIS A 363 9.69 -26.77 19.40
N LEU A 364 9.48 -26.20 20.60
CA LEU A 364 9.67 -26.86 21.88
C LEU A 364 8.48 -27.75 22.28
N THR A 365 7.35 -27.64 21.59
CA THR A 365 6.08 -28.31 21.98
C THR A 365 5.88 -29.68 21.30
N GLY A 366 6.89 -30.20 20.61
CA GLY A 366 6.87 -31.54 20.01
C GLY A 366 5.69 -31.73 19.03
N ASN A 367 4.84 -32.72 19.29
CA ASN A 367 3.70 -33.03 18.42
C ASN A 367 2.66 -31.91 18.32
N LEU A 368 2.66 -30.92 19.21
CA LEU A 368 1.76 -29.77 19.23
C LEU A 368 2.33 -28.55 18.49
N ALA A 369 3.56 -28.65 17.97
CA ALA A 369 4.28 -27.53 17.36
C ALA A 369 3.44 -26.80 16.28
N ALA A 370 2.82 -27.52 15.37
CA ALA A 370 1.98 -26.93 14.31
C ALA A 370 0.75 -26.21 14.86
N ILE A 371 0.13 -26.72 15.92
CA ILE A 371 -1.04 -26.12 16.56
C ILE A 371 -0.63 -24.83 17.27
N VAL A 372 0.42 -24.87 18.08
CA VAL A 372 0.94 -23.72 18.84
C VAL A 372 1.37 -22.62 17.86
N PHE A 373 2.08 -22.99 16.79
CA PHE A 373 2.45 -22.07 15.72
C PHE A 373 1.22 -21.45 15.05
N SER A 374 0.20 -22.25 14.72
CA SER A 374 -1.03 -21.77 14.07
C SER A 374 -1.76 -20.74 14.91
N ILE A 375 -1.86 -20.96 16.23
CA ILE A 375 -2.47 -19.99 17.15
C ILE A 375 -1.65 -18.68 17.15
N GLY A 376 -0.33 -18.80 17.25
CA GLY A 376 0.56 -17.64 17.18
C GLY A 376 0.45 -16.88 15.85
N ALA A 377 0.35 -17.60 14.72
CA ALA A 377 0.20 -17.03 13.39
C ALA A 377 -1.15 -16.28 13.25
N LEU A 378 -2.25 -16.84 13.75
CA LEU A 378 -3.56 -16.17 13.75
C LEU A 378 -3.50 -14.87 14.54
N ILE A 379 -2.94 -14.88 15.75
CA ILE A 379 -2.80 -13.66 16.58
C ILE A 379 -1.93 -12.63 15.86
N THR A 380 -0.78 -13.02 15.34
CA THR A 380 0.17 -12.11 14.67
C THR A 380 -0.43 -11.53 13.37
N GLY A 381 -1.12 -12.36 12.59
CA GLY A 381 -1.80 -11.94 11.37
C GLY A 381 -2.92 -10.94 11.64
N MET A 382 -3.76 -11.20 12.63
CA MET A 382 -4.87 -10.31 13.02
C MET A 382 -4.39 -8.99 13.66
N THR A 383 -3.19 -8.94 14.16
CA THR A 383 -2.63 -7.78 14.88
C THR A 383 -1.63 -7.01 14.02
N VAL A 384 -0.32 -7.24 14.18
CA VAL A 384 0.72 -6.42 13.52
C VAL A 384 0.62 -6.40 12.00
N LEU A 385 0.33 -7.53 11.35
CA LEU A 385 0.24 -7.56 9.89
C LEU A 385 -1.03 -6.88 9.35
N SER A 386 -2.03 -6.69 10.20
CA SER A 386 -3.26 -5.96 9.86
C SER A 386 -3.17 -4.47 10.15
N SER A 387 -2.09 -4.00 10.80
CA SER A 387 -1.95 -2.61 11.23
C SER A 387 -1.66 -1.59 10.11
N PHE A 388 -1.38 -2.04 8.91
CA PHE A 388 -1.02 -1.20 7.76
C PHE A 388 -1.96 0.00 7.52
N PRO A 389 -3.29 -0.16 7.47
CA PRO A 389 -4.19 0.98 7.26
C PRO A 389 -4.04 2.03 8.36
N ALA A 390 -3.92 1.59 9.62
CA ALA A 390 -3.79 2.49 10.76
C ALA A 390 -2.44 3.21 10.76
N THR A 391 -1.34 2.51 10.55
CA THR A 391 0.01 3.09 10.56
C THR A 391 0.24 4.05 9.41
N ARG A 392 -0.26 3.77 8.20
CA ARG A 392 -0.19 4.67 7.05
C ARG A 392 -1.02 5.93 7.24
N MET A 393 -2.23 5.78 7.78
CA MET A 393 -3.08 6.91 8.06
C MET A 393 -2.46 7.79 9.15
N TYR A 394 -2.03 7.20 10.25
CA TYR A 394 -1.37 7.88 11.34
C TYR A 394 -0.09 8.60 10.90
N LEU A 395 0.75 7.94 10.09
CA LEU A 395 1.93 8.56 9.47
C LEU A 395 1.56 9.84 8.72
N SER A 396 0.52 9.78 7.88
CA SER A 396 0.06 10.93 7.10
C SER A 396 -0.47 12.07 7.96
N GLU A 397 -1.15 11.75 9.05
CA GLU A 397 -1.77 12.70 9.99
C GLU A 397 -0.76 13.40 10.89
N GLN A 398 0.47 12.88 11.03
CA GLN A 398 1.56 13.53 11.77
C GLN A 398 2.09 14.80 11.07
N PHE A 399 1.74 15.02 9.80
CA PHE A 399 2.30 16.12 9.01
C PHE A 399 1.25 17.18 8.67
N PRO A 400 1.63 18.46 8.73
CA PRO A 400 0.84 19.55 8.17
C PRO A 400 0.57 19.28 6.67
N THR A 401 -0.54 19.80 6.14
CA THR A 401 -0.97 19.54 4.76
C THR A 401 0.15 19.78 3.73
N ALA A 402 0.96 20.82 3.91
CA ALA A 402 2.07 21.17 3.01
C ALA A 402 3.22 20.13 3.02
N LEU A 403 3.43 19.42 4.12
CA LEU A 403 4.50 18.41 4.29
C LEU A 403 4.00 16.98 4.19
N ARG A 404 2.69 16.75 4.19
CA ARG A 404 2.06 15.42 4.29
C ARG A 404 2.55 14.45 3.21
N GLY A 405 2.58 14.88 1.96
CA GLY A 405 3.05 14.03 0.87
C GLY A 405 4.52 13.61 1.02
N ARG A 406 5.39 14.56 1.40
CA ARG A 406 6.83 14.28 1.62
C ARG A 406 7.08 13.42 2.85
N GLY A 407 6.35 13.68 3.95
CA GLY A 407 6.46 12.88 5.17
C GLY A 407 6.00 11.44 4.95
N HIS A 408 4.87 11.25 4.26
CA HIS A 408 4.38 9.93 3.89
C HIS A 408 5.37 9.18 2.99
N PHE A 409 5.88 9.84 1.95
CA PHE A 409 6.87 9.26 1.04
C PHE A 409 8.17 8.87 1.77
N LEU A 410 8.67 9.72 2.67
CA LEU A 410 9.84 9.40 3.50
C LEU A 410 9.59 8.13 4.34
N GLY A 411 8.46 8.07 5.04
CA GLY A 411 8.09 6.94 5.88
C GLY A 411 8.00 5.63 5.08
N GLU A 412 7.31 5.63 3.96
CA GLU A 412 7.19 4.46 3.08
C GLU A 412 8.55 4.02 2.51
N THR A 413 9.39 4.96 2.10
CA THR A 413 10.73 4.67 1.58
C THR A 413 11.62 4.03 2.64
N VAL A 414 11.68 4.63 3.84
CA VAL A 414 12.46 4.10 4.97
C VAL A 414 11.93 2.72 5.38
N ALA A 415 10.62 2.54 5.44
CA ALA A 415 10.00 1.28 5.80
C ALA A 415 10.34 0.15 4.79
N ARG A 416 10.32 0.44 3.49
CA ARG A 416 10.69 -0.52 2.44
C ARG A 416 12.19 -0.84 2.45
N LEU A 417 13.05 0.16 2.67
CA LEU A 417 14.49 -0.07 2.82
C LEU A 417 14.80 -0.96 4.02
N LEU A 418 14.23 -0.64 5.18
CA LEU A 418 14.49 -1.41 6.39
C LEU A 418 13.85 -2.80 6.32
N GLY A 419 12.60 -2.92 5.83
CA GLY A 419 11.87 -4.19 5.78
C GLY A 419 12.28 -5.09 4.62
N GLY A 420 12.49 -4.53 3.44
CA GLY A 420 12.73 -5.34 2.24
C GLY A 420 14.20 -5.49 1.86
N VAL A 421 15.10 -4.65 2.41
CA VAL A 421 16.53 -4.69 2.11
C VAL A 421 17.32 -5.06 3.37
N VAL A 422 17.26 -4.24 4.41
CA VAL A 422 18.14 -4.41 5.60
C VAL A 422 17.76 -5.65 6.41
N ALA A 423 16.48 -5.83 6.74
CA ALA A 423 16.05 -6.93 7.59
C ALA A 423 16.29 -8.31 6.94
N PRO A 424 15.92 -8.57 5.66
CA PRO A 424 16.24 -9.83 5.02
C PRO A 424 17.74 -10.11 4.92
N PHE A 425 18.54 -9.07 4.62
CA PHE A 425 19.99 -9.20 4.56
C PHE A 425 20.59 -9.61 5.91
N LEU A 426 20.17 -8.98 7.01
CA LEU A 426 20.65 -9.29 8.35
C LEU A 426 20.15 -10.65 8.87
N LEU A 427 18.93 -11.06 8.48
CA LEU A 427 18.30 -12.29 8.97
C LEU A 427 18.65 -13.54 8.15
N ALA A 428 19.09 -13.40 6.91
CA ALA A 428 19.39 -14.51 6.04
C ALA A 428 20.34 -15.57 6.69
N PRO A 429 21.42 -15.20 7.41
CA PRO A 429 22.29 -16.17 8.09
C PRO A 429 21.63 -16.92 9.26
N TYR A 430 20.59 -16.34 9.86
CA TYR A 430 19.93 -16.82 11.08
C TYR A 430 18.54 -17.40 10.85
N ILE A 431 18.18 -17.62 9.59
CA ILE A 431 16.83 -18.03 9.19
C ILE A 431 16.41 -19.38 9.81
N GLY A 432 17.37 -20.26 10.10
CA GLY A 432 17.15 -21.56 10.78
C GLY A 432 16.95 -21.47 12.30
N SER A 433 17.13 -20.29 12.91
CA SER A 433 16.94 -20.11 14.36
C SER A 433 15.56 -19.47 14.66
N PRO A 434 14.57 -20.21 15.23
CA PRO A 434 13.27 -19.65 15.56
C PRO A 434 13.36 -18.46 16.51
N VAL A 435 14.21 -18.55 17.52
CA VAL A 435 14.38 -17.50 18.53
C VAL A 435 14.90 -16.20 17.92
N ILE A 436 15.92 -16.29 17.05
CA ILE A 436 16.48 -15.09 16.39
C ILE A 436 15.47 -14.53 15.39
N PHE A 437 14.83 -15.40 14.60
CA PHE A 437 13.89 -14.99 13.57
C PHE A 437 12.67 -14.27 14.17
N PHE A 438 11.92 -14.90 15.08
CA PHE A 438 10.74 -14.30 15.69
C PHE A 438 11.09 -13.23 16.73
N GLY A 439 12.22 -13.38 17.43
CA GLY A 439 12.73 -12.37 18.35
C GLY A 439 13.11 -11.06 17.67
N SER A 440 13.64 -11.11 16.44
CA SER A 440 13.91 -9.90 15.67
C SER A 440 12.62 -9.13 15.32
N VAL A 441 11.56 -9.84 14.94
CA VAL A 441 10.24 -9.21 14.70
C VAL A 441 9.69 -8.61 15.99
N LEU A 442 9.85 -9.30 17.12
CA LEU A 442 9.44 -8.80 18.43
C LEU A 442 10.13 -7.49 18.78
N ILE A 443 11.46 -7.40 18.55
CA ILE A 443 12.24 -6.17 18.77
C ILE A 443 11.71 -5.03 17.88
N VAL A 444 11.47 -5.31 16.60
CA VAL A 444 10.95 -4.32 15.65
C VAL A 444 9.58 -3.80 16.09
N VAL A 445 8.70 -4.69 16.54
CA VAL A 445 7.37 -4.36 17.03
C VAL A 445 7.45 -3.52 18.32
N ALA A 446 8.33 -3.88 19.25
CA ALA A 446 8.56 -3.12 20.49
C ALA A 446 9.08 -1.70 20.19
N ILE A 447 10.07 -1.57 19.29
CA ILE A 447 10.59 -0.26 18.84
C ILE A 447 9.48 0.58 18.23
N GLY A 448 8.61 -0.02 17.41
CA GLY A 448 7.49 0.69 16.77
C GLY A 448 6.39 1.12 17.72
N ALA A 449 6.18 0.39 18.82
CA ALA A 449 5.16 0.72 19.83
C ALA A 449 5.59 1.86 20.77
N LEU A 450 6.90 2.02 21.02
CA LEU A 450 7.42 3.04 21.95
C LEU A 450 7.06 4.48 21.55
N PRO A 451 7.24 4.96 20.32
CA PRO A 451 6.95 6.33 19.96
C PRO A 451 5.48 6.74 20.13
N PRO A 452 4.49 5.95 19.66
CA PRO A 452 3.09 6.29 19.91
C PRO A 452 2.72 6.17 21.39
N LEU A 453 3.37 5.26 22.14
CA LEU A 453 3.14 5.14 23.58
C LEU A 453 3.63 6.37 24.35
N LEU A 454 4.83 6.87 24.05
CA LEU A 454 5.47 7.95 24.81
C LEU A 454 5.09 9.35 24.30
N TYR A 455 5.01 9.54 22.99
CA TYR A 455 4.91 10.85 22.35
C TYR A 455 3.74 10.98 21.38
N GLY A 456 2.99 9.91 21.14
CA GLY A 456 1.91 9.89 20.16
C GLY A 456 0.75 10.79 20.59
N LYS A 457 0.26 11.60 19.67
CA LYS A 457 -1.00 12.33 19.81
C LYS A 457 -2.12 11.53 19.17
N GLU A 458 -3.32 11.57 19.78
CA GLU A 458 -4.50 11.07 19.09
C GLU A 458 -4.88 12.08 17.99
N THR A 459 -5.16 11.54 16.81
CA THR A 459 -5.42 12.35 15.60
C THR A 459 -6.89 12.35 15.17
N VAL A 460 -7.75 11.59 15.87
CA VAL A 460 -9.22 11.54 15.61
C VAL A 460 -9.81 12.93 15.81
N GLY A 461 -10.59 13.39 14.85
CA GLY A 461 -11.32 14.66 14.91
C GLY A 461 -10.49 15.92 14.56
N GLN A 462 -9.17 15.86 14.47
CA GLN A 462 -8.37 17.03 14.11
C GLN A 462 -8.61 17.50 12.66
N LEU A 463 -8.88 16.57 11.74
CA LEU A 463 -9.22 16.91 10.34
C LEU A 463 -10.67 17.42 10.21
N GLU A 464 -11.58 16.94 11.03
CA GLU A 464 -12.97 17.39 11.03
C GLU A 464 -13.13 18.77 11.70
N GLY A 465 -12.35 19.09 12.72
CA GLY A 465 -12.33 20.39 13.37
C GLY A 465 -11.88 21.51 12.42
N VAL A 466 -10.86 21.27 11.62
CA VAL A 466 -10.35 22.24 10.61
C VAL A 466 -11.37 22.44 9.48
N ALA A 467 -12.10 21.39 9.09
CA ALA A 467 -13.13 21.49 8.07
C ALA A 467 -14.39 22.25 8.56
N ARG A 468 -14.70 22.19 9.86
CA ARG A 468 -15.89 22.86 10.45
C ARG A 468 -15.65 24.31 10.83
N THR A 469 -14.43 24.69 11.19
CA THR A 469 -14.16 26.02 11.75
C THR A 469 -13.52 26.99 10.76
N GLY A 470 -12.99 26.53 9.61
CA GLY A 470 -12.28 27.39 8.65
C GLY A 470 -11.07 28.16 9.26
N ALA A 471 -10.75 27.90 10.52
CA ALA A 471 -9.71 28.62 11.25
C ALA A 471 -8.33 28.01 10.98
N PRO A 472 -7.26 28.83 10.81
CA PRO A 472 -5.90 28.32 10.65
C PRO A 472 -5.47 27.62 11.94
N ALA A 473 -4.92 26.41 11.80
CA ALA A 473 -4.35 25.64 12.90
C ALA A 473 -3.21 26.42 13.56
N GLY A 474 -3.46 27.06 14.69
CA GLY A 474 -2.43 27.81 15.39
C GLY A 474 -2.89 28.83 16.43
N ALA A 475 -4.18 29.00 16.67
CA ALA A 475 -4.62 29.86 17.76
C ALA A 475 -4.58 29.09 19.11
N PRO A 476 -3.86 29.56 20.15
CA PRO A 476 -3.91 28.94 21.46
C PRO A 476 -5.30 29.15 22.04
N SER A 477 -5.89 28.09 22.56
CA SER A 477 -7.12 28.14 23.37
C SER A 477 -6.80 28.94 24.65
N ALA A 478 -7.53 30.01 24.84
CA ALA A 478 -7.57 30.76 26.10
C ALA A 478 -8.21 29.92 27.22
#